data_e87b7dbd2a07238599201f72de77de26
#
_entry.id   e87b7dbd2a07238599201f72de77de26
#
_cell.length_a   1.000
_cell.length_b   1.000
_cell.length_c   1.000
_cell.angle_alpha   90.00
_cell.angle_beta   90.00
_cell.angle_gamma   90.00
#
_symmetry.space_group_name_H-M   'P 1'
#
loop_
_entity.id
_entity.type
_entity.pdbx_description
1 polymer ?
#
loop_
_entity_poly.entity_id
_entity_poly.type
_entity_poly.pdbx_seq_one_letter_code
_entity_poly.pdbx_strand_id
1 'polypeptide(L)'
;MNYGKKRTRKREHELASKGTMIRKKFNVIFCKALLICFFAVVIVGGCSAFGVISGIIASAPSIEDIDATPTGYLTTVLDNQGNQTATLVASGSNRKYVTINEIPINLQHAFVAIEDERFYDHNGIDLQGILRAGLKGVASGFHFSEGASTITQQLLKNTVFTQWTSEQSMADKFERKFQEQYLALQLEKVVDKDWILENYLNAINLGQNTLGVGVASERYFGKDVSDLTLSECAVLAAITQSPSYYNPITHPDHNKERRQKVLNNMLDQGYISQTEYDEAVADNVYDRIQVVNVESQDENINSYFVDEMTDQIVQDMIDRLGYTETQAYKALYQGGLTIESTQDPDIQNICDEEKAHGGNKGQDYTGEQARQGQLQSHSEKRLKRRSAKISRRLHQSPVHFFHAGINGQDHKRKEGVDHADQYRRITIQEFQRFVDETECF
;
A
#
# COMPACT_ATOMS: atom_id res chain seq x y z
N MET A 1 6.44 -1.17 -72.16
CA MET A 1 7.84 -0.90 -72.55
C MET A 1 8.21 -1.79 -73.72
N ASN A 2 8.51 -1.17 -74.90
CA ASN A 2 8.79 -1.92 -76.14
C ASN A 2 10.32 -2.20 -76.19
N TYR A 3 10.73 -3.41 -75.78
CA TYR A 3 12.14 -3.81 -75.84
C TYR A 3 12.46 -4.21 -77.27
N GLY A 4 13.10 -3.33 -78.04
CA GLY A 4 13.55 -3.64 -79.40
C GLY A 4 14.45 -4.89 -79.42
N LYS A 5 14.30 -5.77 -80.44
CA LYS A 5 14.99 -7.05 -80.61
C LYS A 5 16.51 -6.97 -80.39
N LYS A 6 17.19 -5.88 -80.68
CA LYS A 6 18.61 -5.65 -80.44
C LYS A 6 18.98 -5.56 -78.92
N ARG A 7 18.12 -4.90 -78.12
CA ARG A 7 18.32 -4.76 -76.67
C ARG A 7 18.04 -6.07 -75.95
N THR A 8 17.04 -6.82 -76.39
CA THR A 8 16.73 -8.14 -75.83
C THR A 8 17.90 -9.13 -76.06
N ARG A 9 18.45 -9.23 -77.32
CA ARG A 9 19.62 -10.06 -77.65
C ARG A 9 20.87 -9.67 -76.85
N LYS A 10 21.11 -8.38 -76.69
CA LYS A 10 22.26 -7.90 -75.88
C LYS A 10 22.13 -8.31 -74.41
N ARG A 11 20.94 -8.20 -73.84
CA ARG A 11 20.64 -8.60 -72.45
C ARG A 11 20.68 -10.12 -72.26
N GLU A 12 20.22 -10.89 -73.25
CA GLU A 12 20.35 -12.36 -73.24
C GLU A 12 21.81 -12.81 -73.31
N HIS A 13 22.65 -12.16 -74.09
CA HIS A 13 24.07 -12.46 -74.18
C HIS A 13 24.81 -12.07 -72.89
N GLU A 14 24.48 -10.92 -72.27
CA GLU A 14 25.01 -10.48 -70.99
C GLU A 14 24.58 -11.41 -69.86
N LEU A 15 23.34 -11.92 -69.90
CA LEU A 15 22.80 -12.88 -68.94
C LEU A 15 23.37 -14.28 -69.09
N ALA A 16 23.77 -14.66 -70.30
CA ALA A 16 24.35 -15.97 -70.62
C ALA A 16 25.87 -16.02 -70.43
N SER A 17 26.52 -14.89 -70.14
CA SER A 17 27.97 -14.90 -69.87
C SER A 17 28.27 -15.70 -68.59
N LYS A 18 29.30 -16.55 -68.63
CA LYS A 18 29.69 -17.43 -67.47
C LYS A 18 29.91 -16.61 -66.19
N GLY A 19 30.52 -15.42 -66.27
CA GLY A 19 30.74 -14.53 -65.11
C GLY A 19 29.44 -14.03 -64.50
N THR A 20 28.44 -13.64 -65.32
CA THR A 20 27.13 -13.14 -64.84
C THR A 20 26.30 -14.28 -64.21
N MET A 21 26.37 -15.50 -64.79
CA MET A 21 25.71 -16.68 -64.20
C MET A 21 26.30 -17.09 -62.88
N ILE A 22 27.65 -17.09 -62.75
CA ILE A 22 28.34 -17.40 -61.49
C ILE A 22 27.98 -16.36 -60.42
N ARG A 23 28.01 -15.05 -60.78
CA ARG A 23 27.65 -13.96 -59.88
C ARG A 23 26.17 -14.05 -59.39
N LYS A 24 25.25 -14.40 -60.29
CA LYS A 24 23.83 -14.61 -59.90
C LYS A 24 23.66 -15.81 -59.03
N LYS A 25 24.31 -16.94 -59.34
CA LYS A 25 24.26 -18.12 -58.49
C LYS A 25 24.81 -17.81 -57.08
N PHE A 26 25.95 -17.12 -57.03
CA PHE A 26 26.55 -16.67 -55.80
C PHE A 26 25.62 -15.76 -55.00
N ASN A 27 25.03 -14.75 -55.61
CA ASN A 27 24.07 -13.85 -54.95
C ASN A 27 22.84 -14.61 -54.39
N VAL A 28 22.30 -15.57 -55.15
CA VAL A 28 21.17 -16.36 -54.70
C VAL A 28 21.56 -17.29 -53.54
N ILE A 29 22.73 -17.92 -53.62
CA ILE A 29 23.26 -18.74 -52.49
C ILE A 29 23.53 -17.88 -51.27
N PHE A 30 24.15 -16.72 -51.46
CA PHE A 30 24.41 -15.75 -50.39
C PHE A 30 23.11 -15.23 -49.71
N CYS A 31 22.10 -14.82 -50.51
CA CYS A 31 20.82 -14.43 -49.98
C CYS A 31 20.10 -15.56 -49.20
N LYS A 32 20.18 -16.81 -49.73
CA LYS A 32 19.64 -17.96 -49.02
C LYS A 32 20.37 -18.23 -47.71
N ALA A 33 21.70 -18.18 -47.72
CA ALA A 33 22.51 -18.33 -46.51
C ALA A 33 22.17 -17.25 -45.48
N LEU A 34 22.08 -15.98 -45.90
CA LEU A 34 21.72 -14.87 -45.06
C LEU A 34 20.31 -15.03 -44.43
N LEU A 35 19.34 -15.51 -45.24
CA LEU A 35 17.99 -15.79 -44.76
C LEU A 35 17.98 -16.96 -43.75
N ILE A 36 18.73 -18.01 -44.00
CA ILE A 36 18.89 -19.15 -43.05
C ILE A 36 19.53 -18.67 -41.75
N CYS A 37 20.60 -17.88 -41.83
CA CYS A 37 21.24 -17.29 -40.63
C CYS A 37 20.28 -16.37 -39.87
N PHE A 38 19.48 -15.55 -40.56
CA PHE A 38 18.45 -14.73 -39.93
C PHE A 38 17.46 -15.57 -39.16
N PHE A 39 16.88 -16.59 -39.78
CA PHE A 39 15.93 -17.47 -39.09
C PHE A 39 16.58 -18.24 -37.95
N ALA A 40 17.84 -18.70 -38.12
CA ALA A 40 18.56 -19.34 -37.04
C ALA A 40 18.75 -18.42 -35.83
N VAL A 41 19.13 -17.14 -36.06
CA VAL A 41 19.25 -16.15 -34.98
C VAL A 41 17.91 -15.87 -34.31
N VAL A 42 16.81 -15.74 -35.07
CA VAL A 42 15.47 -15.56 -34.53
C VAL A 42 15.04 -16.76 -33.68
N ILE A 43 15.28 -17.97 -34.14
CA ILE A 43 14.92 -19.19 -33.40
C ILE A 43 15.76 -19.31 -32.12
N VAL A 44 17.08 -19.21 -32.23
CA VAL A 44 17.97 -19.30 -31.04
C VAL A 44 17.66 -18.18 -30.04
N GLY A 45 17.49 -16.94 -30.52
CA GLY A 45 17.13 -15.81 -29.68
C GLY A 45 15.77 -16.01 -29.01
N GLY A 46 14.77 -16.49 -29.76
CA GLY A 46 13.43 -16.79 -29.23
C GLY A 46 13.44 -17.89 -28.18
N CYS A 47 14.15 -19.00 -28.45
CA CYS A 47 14.31 -20.11 -27.47
C CYS A 47 15.06 -19.67 -26.21
N SER A 48 16.10 -18.86 -26.36
CA SER A 48 16.86 -18.33 -25.22
C SER A 48 15.98 -17.38 -24.37
N ALA A 49 15.24 -16.46 -25.00
CA ALA A 49 14.31 -15.56 -24.32
C ALA A 49 13.21 -16.35 -23.57
N PHE A 50 12.64 -17.36 -24.25
CA PHE A 50 11.64 -18.24 -23.63
C PHE A 50 12.21 -18.99 -22.42
N GLY A 51 13.44 -19.51 -22.52
CA GLY A 51 14.10 -20.21 -21.41
C GLY A 51 14.35 -19.29 -20.21
N VAL A 52 14.78 -18.06 -20.44
CA VAL A 52 14.96 -17.04 -19.38
C VAL A 52 13.63 -16.70 -18.71
N ILE A 53 12.59 -16.40 -19.50
CA ILE A 53 11.26 -16.07 -18.97
C ILE A 53 10.69 -17.24 -18.17
N SER A 54 10.81 -18.47 -18.69
CA SER A 54 10.35 -19.68 -17.98
C SER A 54 11.11 -19.88 -16.65
N GLY A 55 12.41 -19.58 -16.62
CA GLY A 55 13.21 -19.61 -15.39
C GLY A 55 12.74 -18.57 -14.36
N ILE A 56 12.47 -17.35 -14.80
CA ILE A 56 11.93 -16.27 -13.96
C ILE A 56 10.56 -16.64 -13.39
N ILE A 57 9.68 -17.21 -14.21
CA ILE A 57 8.36 -17.66 -13.75
C ILE A 57 8.48 -18.80 -12.74
N ALA A 58 9.41 -19.74 -12.97
CA ALA A 58 9.64 -20.85 -12.06
C ALA A 58 10.23 -20.41 -10.70
N SER A 59 10.90 -19.27 -10.64
CA SER A 59 11.40 -18.67 -9.38
C SER A 59 10.36 -17.78 -8.68
N ALA A 60 9.21 -17.50 -9.32
CA ALA A 60 8.15 -16.72 -8.69
C ALA A 60 7.53 -17.52 -7.52
N PRO A 61 7.15 -16.85 -6.43
CA PRO A 61 6.46 -17.50 -5.33
C PRO A 61 5.12 -18.10 -5.79
N SER A 62 4.66 -19.15 -5.12
CA SER A 62 3.35 -19.75 -5.41
C SER A 62 2.24 -18.79 -4.98
N ILE A 63 1.17 -18.68 -5.77
CA ILE A 63 0.02 -17.86 -5.42
C ILE A 63 -0.66 -18.31 -4.11
N GLU A 64 -0.52 -19.60 -3.75
CA GLU A 64 -1.05 -20.17 -2.53
C GLU A 64 -0.29 -19.72 -1.28
N ASP A 65 0.98 -19.32 -1.45
CA ASP A 65 1.87 -18.86 -0.38
C ASP A 65 1.90 -17.31 -0.29
N ILE A 66 1.22 -16.61 -1.21
CA ILE A 66 1.22 -15.16 -1.27
C ILE A 66 0.04 -14.60 -0.47
N ASP A 67 0.37 -13.79 0.51
CA ASP A 67 -0.59 -12.85 1.10
C ASP A 67 -0.44 -11.49 0.39
N ALA A 68 -1.36 -11.19 -0.53
CA ALA A 68 -1.39 -9.91 -1.24
C ALA A 68 -2.19 -8.84 -0.48
N THR A 69 -2.60 -9.11 0.76
CA THR A 69 -3.20 -8.09 1.62
C THR A 69 -2.13 -7.10 2.10
N PRO A 70 -2.44 -5.81 2.15
CA PRO A 70 -1.53 -4.83 2.72
C PRO A 70 -1.24 -5.17 4.19
N THR A 71 -0.01 -4.97 4.61
CA THR A 71 0.40 -5.12 6.02
C THR A 71 0.77 -3.76 6.60
N GLY A 72 0.77 -3.66 7.93
CA GLY A 72 1.16 -2.43 8.59
C GLY A 72 0.01 -1.45 8.73
N TYR A 73 -1.07 -1.92 9.35
CA TYR A 73 -2.20 -1.10 9.77
C TYR A 73 -1.93 -0.49 11.14
N LEU A 74 -2.34 0.77 11.32
CA LEU A 74 -2.30 1.41 12.63
C LEU A 74 -3.25 0.68 13.61
N THR A 75 -2.84 0.61 14.86
CA THR A 75 -3.72 0.15 15.94
C THR A 75 -4.34 1.33 16.65
N THR A 76 -5.65 1.30 16.81
CA THR A 76 -6.43 2.36 17.47
C THR A 76 -6.70 1.98 18.90
N VAL A 77 -6.46 2.90 19.83
CA VAL A 77 -6.79 2.75 21.25
C VAL A 77 -8.01 3.63 21.57
N LEU A 78 -9.03 3.00 22.13
CA LEU A 78 -10.28 3.67 22.56
C LEU A 78 -10.32 3.76 24.09
N ASP A 79 -10.93 4.84 24.60
CA ASP A 79 -11.24 4.98 26.02
C ASP A 79 -12.45 4.15 26.44
N ASN A 80 -12.86 4.29 27.70
CA ASN A 80 -14.03 3.60 28.25
C ASN A 80 -15.39 4.13 27.72
N GLN A 81 -15.35 5.19 26.88
CA GLN A 81 -16.53 5.78 26.23
C GLN A 81 -16.56 5.48 24.73
N GLY A 82 -15.51 4.82 24.18
CA GLY A 82 -15.36 4.49 22.78
C GLY A 82 -14.73 5.62 21.94
N ASN A 83 -14.18 6.66 22.56
CA ASN A 83 -13.45 7.69 21.82
C ASN A 83 -11.99 7.28 21.64
N GLN A 84 -11.42 7.65 20.50
CA GLN A 84 -10.01 7.40 20.21
C GLN A 84 -9.11 8.26 21.10
N THR A 85 -8.19 7.63 21.83
CA THR A 85 -7.25 8.30 22.73
C THR A 85 -5.80 8.19 22.29
N ALA A 86 -5.47 7.16 21.53
CA ALA A 86 -4.12 6.98 20.97
C ALA A 86 -4.15 6.14 19.70
N THR A 87 -3.07 6.25 18.93
CA THR A 87 -2.76 5.36 17.81
C THR A 87 -1.36 4.78 17.98
N LEU A 88 -1.23 3.47 17.83
CA LEU A 88 0.06 2.79 17.83
C LEU A 88 0.47 2.50 16.40
N VAL A 89 1.55 3.14 15.95
CA VAL A 89 2.00 3.10 14.55
C VAL A 89 3.49 2.82 14.49
N ALA A 90 3.90 1.77 13.79
CA ALA A 90 5.29 1.57 13.45
C ALA A 90 5.67 2.44 12.23
N SER A 91 6.96 2.76 12.09
CA SER A 91 7.44 3.46 10.89
C SER A 91 7.06 2.70 9.62
N GLY A 92 6.37 3.37 8.69
CA GLY A 92 5.89 2.76 7.44
C GLY A 92 4.62 1.92 7.56
N SER A 93 3.91 2.03 8.69
CA SER A 93 2.68 1.25 8.97
C SER A 93 1.46 2.14 9.20
N ASN A 94 1.47 3.34 8.69
CA ASN A 94 0.35 4.28 8.82
C ASN A 94 -0.75 3.96 7.80
N ARG A 95 -1.55 2.92 8.06
CA ARG A 95 -2.73 2.52 7.29
C ARG A 95 -3.93 2.37 8.20
N LYS A 96 -5.07 2.92 7.76
CA LYS A 96 -6.39 2.62 8.29
C LYS A 96 -7.11 1.79 7.24
N TYR A 97 -7.49 0.56 7.59
CA TYR A 97 -8.22 -0.31 6.66
C TYR A 97 -9.63 0.24 6.43
N VAL A 98 -10.04 0.25 5.18
CA VAL A 98 -11.39 0.59 4.76
C VAL A 98 -11.90 -0.44 3.77
N THR A 99 -13.14 -0.91 3.95
CA THR A 99 -13.75 -1.88 3.03
C THR A 99 -14.17 -1.19 1.73
N ILE A 100 -14.32 -1.96 0.67
CA ILE A 100 -14.74 -1.43 -0.64
C ILE A 100 -16.09 -0.71 -0.56
N ASN A 101 -16.98 -1.13 0.33
CA ASN A 101 -18.29 -0.52 0.54
C ASN A 101 -18.23 0.83 1.26
N GLU A 102 -17.19 1.09 2.03
CA GLU A 102 -16.94 2.37 2.71
C GLU A 102 -16.26 3.38 1.78
N ILE A 103 -15.59 2.88 0.74
CA ILE A 103 -14.90 3.73 -0.24
C ILE A 103 -15.93 4.25 -1.27
N PRO A 104 -16.10 5.58 -1.41
CA PRO A 104 -17.02 6.15 -2.38
C PRO A 104 -16.74 5.65 -3.78
N ILE A 105 -17.79 5.36 -4.54
CA ILE A 105 -17.67 4.87 -5.93
C ILE A 105 -16.87 5.85 -6.81
N ASN A 106 -16.98 7.15 -6.57
CA ASN A 106 -16.21 8.16 -7.27
C ASN A 106 -14.71 8.05 -7.01
N LEU A 107 -14.30 7.63 -5.81
CA LEU A 107 -12.89 7.40 -5.49
C LEU A 107 -12.38 6.15 -6.22
N GLN A 108 -13.15 5.07 -6.19
CA GLN A 108 -12.84 3.83 -6.91
C GLN A 108 -12.65 4.12 -8.40
N HIS A 109 -13.61 4.80 -9.02
CA HIS A 109 -13.56 5.17 -10.44
C HIS A 109 -12.43 6.14 -10.78
N ALA A 110 -12.08 7.08 -9.90
CA ALA A 110 -10.98 8.01 -10.11
C ALA A 110 -9.62 7.28 -10.23
N PHE A 111 -9.38 6.29 -9.36
CA PHE A 111 -8.18 5.46 -9.44
C PHE A 111 -8.17 4.55 -10.67
N VAL A 112 -9.28 3.89 -10.97
CA VAL A 112 -9.42 3.07 -12.18
C VAL A 112 -9.19 3.92 -13.43
N ALA A 113 -9.84 5.08 -13.54
CA ALA A 113 -9.76 5.95 -14.69
C ALA A 113 -8.35 6.46 -15.00
N ILE A 114 -7.52 6.68 -13.97
CA ILE A 114 -6.18 7.23 -14.17
C ILE A 114 -5.08 6.16 -14.26
N GLU A 115 -5.24 5.03 -13.59
CA GLU A 115 -4.23 3.99 -13.48
C GLU A 115 -4.47 2.80 -14.42
N ASP A 116 -5.74 2.41 -14.64
CA ASP A 116 -6.08 1.17 -15.35
C ASP A 116 -7.47 1.24 -16.00
N GLU A 117 -7.58 1.99 -17.09
CA GLU A 117 -8.84 2.27 -17.83
C GLU A 117 -9.71 1.04 -18.10
N ARG A 118 -9.09 -0.12 -18.31
CA ARG A 118 -9.75 -1.40 -18.63
C ARG A 118 -9.68 -2.41 -17.50
N PHE A 119 -9.55 -1.94 -16.26
CA PHE A 119 -9.42 -2.79 -15.08
C PHE A 119 -10.47 -3.91 -15.02
N TYR A 120 -11.71 -3.60 -15.33
CA TYR A 120 -12.82 -4.57 -15.29
C TYR A 120 -12.88 -5.51 -16.52
N ASP A 121 -12.12 -5.22 -17.58
CA ASP A 121 -12.18 -5.96 -18.85
C ASP A 121 -11.08 -7.02 -19.01
N HIS A 122 -9.92 -6.81 -18.37
CA HIS A 122 -8.78 -7.71 -18.47
C HIS A 122 -8.65 -8.63 -17.25
N ASN A 123 -7.83 -9.68 -17.37
CA ASN A 123 -7.54 -10.64 -16.29
C ASN A 123 -6.09 -10.49 -15.80
N GLY A 124 -5.77 -9.40 -15.11
CA GLY A 124 -4.46 -9.15 -14.51
C GLY A 124 -3.44 -8.44 -15.42
N ILE A 125 -3.56 -8.57 -16.74
CA ILE A 125 -2.69 -7.91 -17.72
C ILE A 125 -3.53 -7.23 -18.80
N ASP A 126 -3.27 -5.96 -19.05
CA ASP A 126 -3.87 -5.20 -20.13
C ASP A 126 -3.00 -5.28 -21.40
N LEU A 127 -3.25 -6.27 -22.26
CA LEU A 127 -2.53 -6.46 -23.51
C LEU A 127 -2.71 -5.30 -24.49
N GLN A 128 -3.89 -4.67 -24.50
CA GLN A 128 -4.17 -3.52 -25.37
C GLN A 128 -3.37 -2.28 -24.90
N GLY A 129 -3.31 -2.06 -23.58
CA GLY A 129 -2.49 -1.01 -22.96
C GLY A 129 -1.00 -1.19 -23.25
N ILE A 130 -0.48 -2.41 -23.10
CA ILE A 130 0.91 -2.74 -23.43
C ILE A 130 1.21 -2.46 -24.91
N LEU A 131 0.34 -2.90 -25.82
CA LEU A 131 0.52 -2.66 -27.25
C LEU A 131 0.46 -1.17 -27.58
N ARG A 132 -0.50 -0.43 -27.01
CA ARG A 132 -0.63 1.03 -27.16
C ARG A 132 0.63 1.76 -26.68
N ALA A 133 1.07 1.47 -25.45
CA ALA A 133 2.28 2.08 -24.87
C ALA A 133 3.53 1.74 -25.67
N GLY A 134 3.64 0.49 -26.17
CA GLY A 134 4.74 0.05 -27.03
C GLY A 134 4.76 0.81 -28.36
N LEU A 135 3.63 0.93 -29.07
CA LEU A 135 3.54 1.67 -30.34
C LEU A 135 3.84 3.15 -30.17
N LYS A 136 3.32 3.79 -29.10
CA LYS A 136 3.62 5.19 -28.80
C LYS A 136 5.09 5.40 -28.43
N GLY A 137 5.67 4.49 -27.65
CA GLY A 137 7.09 4.52 -27.29
C GLY A 137 7.98 4.46 -28.52
N VAL A 138 7.70 3.57 -29.47
CA VAL A 138 8.44 3.49 -30.75
C VAL A 138 8.23 4.76 -31.59
N ALA A 139 7.00 5.26 -31.70
CA ALA A 139 6.66 6.45 -32.48
C ALA A 139 7.31 7.73 -31.90
N SER A 140 7.54 7.80 -30.59
CA SER A 140 8.22 8.93 -29.91
C SER A 140 9.74 8.79 -29.80
N GLY A 141 10.35 7.88 -30.56
CA GLY A 141 11.81 7.67 -30.54
C GLY A 141 12.30 6.93 -29.30
N PHE A 142 11.57 5.90 -28.87
CA PHE A 142 11.83 5.08 -27.69
C PHE A 142 11.67 5.80 -26.34
N HIS A 143 10.87 6.86 -26.31
CA HIS A 143 10.43 7.49 -25.07
C HIS A 143 9.11 6.84 -24.59
N PHE A 144 9.20 5.97 -23.61
CA PHE A 144 8.06 5.30 -23.00
C PHE A 144 7.50 6.18 -21.87
N SER A 145 6.55 7.07 -22.19
CA SER A 145 5.94 8.00 -21.24
C SER A 145 4.62 7.48 -20.64
N GLU A 146 4.03 6.44 -21.25
CA GLU A 146 2.77 5.84 -20.75
C GLU A 146 3.05 4.59 -19.93
N GLY A 147 2.41 4.50 -18.76
CA GLY A 147 2.36 3.28 -17.96
C GLY A 147 1.39 2.28 -18.60
N ALA A 148 1.76 1.00 -18.54
CA ALA A 148 0.90 -0.12 -18.94
C ALA A 148 0.79 -1.17 -17.82
N SER A 149 1.07 -0.76 -16.57
CA SER A 149 0.92 -1.63 -15.41
C SER A 149 -0.50 -1.56 -14.89
N THR A 150 -1.12 -2.71 -14.70
CA THR A 150 -2.48 -2.80 -14.17
C THR A 150 -2.53 -2.55 -12.66
N ILE A 151 -3.71 -2.26 -12.11
CA ILE A 151 -3.95 -2.15 -10.66
C ILE A 151 -3.52 -3.44 -9.96
N THR A 152 -3.81 -4.61 -10.53
CA THR A 152 -3.41 -5.91 -10.00
C THR A 152 -1.89 -6.06 -9.89
N GLN A 153 -1.15 -5.63 -10.92
CA GLN A 153 0.32 -5.63 -10.89
C GLN A 153 0.87 -4.65 -9.86
N GLN A 154 0.23 -3.48 -9.69
CA GLN A 154 0.63 -2.49 -8.70
C GLN A 154 0.35 -2.97 -7.27
N LEU A 155 -0.77 -3.67 -7.03
CA LEU A 155 -1.04 -4.32 -5.76
C LEU A 155 0.09 -5.29 -5.40
N LEU A 156 0.39 -6.24 -6.27
CA LEU A 156 1.47 -7.23 -6.05
C LEU A 156 2.83 -6.56 -5.83
N LYS A 157 3.14 -5.52 -6.58
CA LYS A 157 4.38 -4.75 -6.41
C LYS A 157 4.47 -4.16 -4.99
N ASN A 158 3.38 -3.64 -4.45
CA ASN A 158 3.36 -2.94 -3.17
C ASN A 158 3.24 -3.87 -1.96
N THR A 159 2.71 -5.10 -2.14
CA THR A 159 2.45 -6.04 -1.04
C THR A 159 3.43 -7.21 -1.04
N VAL A 160 3.75 -7.78 -2.19
CA VAL A 160 4.60 -8.96 -2.33
C VAL A 160 6.07 -8.57 -2.59
N PHE A 161 6.30 -7.63 -3.51
CA PHE A 161 7.65 -7.21 -3.90
C PHE A 161 8.09 -5.93 -3.17
N THR A 162 7.92 -5.87 -1.85
CA THR A 162 8.14 -4.66 -1.05
C THR A 162 9.54 -4.05 -1.15
N GLN A 163 10.55 -4.83 -1.56
CA GLN A 163 11.94 -4.37 -1.74
C GLN A 163 12.22 -3.73 -3.11
N TRP A 164 11.21 -3.52 -3.95
CA TRP A 164 11.39 -2.96 -5.29
C TRP A 164 12.07 -1.58 -5.32
N THR A 165 11.97 -0.82 -4.23
CA THR A 165 12.62 0.49 -4.08
C THR A 165 14.13 0.41 -3.94
N SER A 166 14.67 -0.74 -3.51
CA SER A 166 16.10 -0.99 -3.34
C SER A 166 16.78 -1.63 -4.55
N GLU A 167 16.01 -1.99 -5.59
CA GLU A 167 16.52 -2.59 -6.81
C GLU A 167 17.43 -1.63 -7.60
N GLN A 168 18.68 -2.02 -7.78
CA GLN A 168 19.66 -1.24 -8.54
C GLN A 168 19.91 -1.80 -9.94
N SER A 169 19.73 -3.10 -10.12
CA SER A 169 19.99 -3.82 -11.37
C SER A 169 18.78 -3.73 -12.32
N MET A 170 19.06 -3.57 -13.62
CA MET A 170 18.04 -3.71 -14.66
C MET A 170 17.52 -5.15 -14.76
N ALA A 171 18.35 -6.15 -14.44
CA ALA A 171 17.95 -7.53 -14.44
C ALA A 171 16.89 -7.82 -13.36
N ASP A 172 17.09 -7.31 -12.14
CA ASP A 172 16.14 -7.49 -11.03
C ASP A 172 14.78 -6.85 -11.36
N LYS A 173 14.81 -5.65 -11.97
CA LYS A 173 13.58 -4.96 -12.43
C LYS A 173 12.83 -5.75 -13.51
N PHE A 174 13.57 -6.38 -14.44
CA PHE A 174 12.98 -7.27 -15.45
C PHE A 174 12.39 -8.52 -14.81
N GLU A 175 13.15 -9.19 -13.95
CA GLU A 175 12.71 -10.38 -13.23
C GLU A 175 11.42 -10.11 -12.48
N ARG A 176 11.40 -9.12 -11.60
CA ARG A 176 10.21 -8.71 -10.87
C ARG A 176 9.04 -8.39 -11.81
N LYS A 177 9.29 -7.67 -12.91
CA LYS A 177 8.19 -7.29 -13.81
C LYS A 177 7.53 -8.48 -14.51
N PHE A 178 8.27 -9.50 -14.85
CA PHE A 178 7.69 -10.76 -15.37
C PHE A 178 6.97 -11.55 -14.28
N GLN A 179 7.52 -11.59 -13.06
CA GLN A 179 6.87 -12.21 -11.92
C GLN A 179 5.56 -11.49 -11.55
N GLU A 180 5.54 -10.15 -11.51
CA GLU A 180 4.30 -9.35 -11.32
C GLU A 180 3.23 -9.71 -12.34
N GLN A 181 3.59 -9.80 -13.63
CA GLN A 181 2.64 -10.14 -14.68
C GLN A 181 2.10 -11.57 -14.52
N TYR A 182 2.99 -12.53 -14.25
CA TYR A 182 2.59 -13.91 -14.02
C TYR A 182 1.66 -14.03 -12.81
N LEU A 183 2.04 -13.44 -11.68
CA LEU A 183 1.25 -13.47 -10.46
C LEU A 183 -0.08 -12.74 -10.60
N ALA A 184 -0.14 -11.63 -11.34
CA ALA A 184 -1.38 -10.93 -11.63
C ALA A 184 -2.40 -11.83 -12.35
N LEU A 185 -1.94 -12.61 -13.34
CA LEU A 185 -2.77 -13.61 -14.02
C LEU A 185 -3.24 -14.74 -13.10
N GLN A 186 -2.44 -15.11 -12.10
CA GLN A 186 -2.84 -16.16 -11.15
C GLN A 186 -3.79 -15.60 -10.08
N LEU A 187 -3.52 -14.39 -9.57
CA LEU A 187 -4.33 -13.74 -8.55
C LEU A 187 -5.78 -13.54 -9.02
N GLU A 188 -5.97 -13.05 -10.24
CA GLU A 188 -7.31 -12.82 -10.80
C GLU A 188 -8.11 -14.11 -11.14
N LYS A 189 -7.51 -15.29 -10.97
CA LYS A 189 -8.24 -16.56 -11.00
C LYS A 189 -8.85 -16.93 -9.66
N VAL A 190 -8.33 -16.39 -8.56
CA VAL A 190 -8.69 -16.80 -7.20
C VAL A 190 -9.43 -15.73 -6.41
N VAL A 191 -9.31 -14.45 -6.82
CA VAL A 191 -10.02 -13.32 -6.20
C VAL A 191 -10.73 -12.47 -7.26
N ASP A 192 -11.75 -11.72 -6.86
CA ASP A 192 -12.51 -10.82 -7.74
C ASP A 192 -11.90 -9.42 -7.83
N LYS A 193 -12.45 -8.58 -8.70
CA LYS A 193 -12.00 -7.21 -8.94
C LYS A 193 -12.21 -6.30 -7.73
N ASP A 194 -13.28 -6.51 -6.98
CA ASP A 194 -13.58 -5.71 -5.79
C ASP A 194 -12.55 -5.96 -4.71
N TRP A 195 -12.18 -7.22 -4.49
CA TRP A 195 -11.10 -7.59 -3.57
C TRP A 195 -9.76 -6.96 -3.97
N ILE A 196 -9.42 -7.00 -5.27
CA ILE A 196 -8.17 -6.42 -5.78
C ILE A 196 -8.15 -4.91 -5.57
N LEU A 197 -9.24 -4.23 -5.92
CA LEU A 197 -9.36 -2.78 -5.80
C LEU A 197 -9.32 -2.34 -4.33
N GLU A 198 -10.04 -3.04 -3.45
CA GLU A 198 -10.01 -2.81 -2.00
C GLU A 198 -8.59 -2.86 -1.46
N ASN A 199 -7.88 -3.95 -1.72
CA ASN A 199 -6.53 -4.12 -1.22
C ASN A 199 -5.54 -3.13 -1.87
N TYR A 200 -5.72 -2.79 -3.14
CA TYR A 200 -4.92 -1.76 -3.80
C TYR A 200 -5.11 -0.38 -3.15
N LEU A 201 -6.34 0.03 -2.91
CA LEU A 201 -6.68 1.32 -2.30
C LEU A 201 -6.20 1.41 -0.83
N ASN A 202 -6.10 0.28 -0.14
CA ASN A 202 -5.50 0.19 1.20
C ASN A 202 -3.96 0.08 1.18
N ALA A 203 -3.35 -0.29 0.05
CA ALA A 203 -1.89 -0.49 -0.05
C ALA A 203 -1.12 0.73 -0.55
N ILE A 204 -1.76 1.57 -1.37
CA ILE A 204 -1.07 2.59 -2.16
C ILE A 204 -0.47 3.69 -1.29
N ASN A 205 0.74 4.14 -1.67
CA ASN A 205 1.39 5.29 -1.03
C ASN A 205 0.86 6.59 -1.65
N LEU A 206 0.29 7.45 -0.83
CA LEU A 206 -0.28 8.75 -1.21
C LEU A 206 0.52 9.95 -0.67
N GLY A 207 1.77 9.74 -0.28
CA GLY A 207 2.64 10.81 0.22
C GLY A 207 2.37 11.15 1.70
N GLN A 208 3.12 12.10 2.27
CA GLN A 208 2.95 12.55 3.68
C GLN A 208 2.87 11.39 4.69
N ASN A 209 3.60 10.31 4.47
CA ASN A 209 3.53 9.09 5.27
C ASN A 209 2.13 8.45 5.31
N THR A 210 1.27 8.70 4.32
CA THR A 210 -0.06 8.07 4.23
C THR A 210 -0.01 6.85 3.33
N LEU A 211 -0.45 5.73 3.87
CA LEU A 211 -0.56 4.45 3.17
C LEU A 211 -2.04 4.05 3.14
N GLY A 212 -2.59 4.02 1.93
CA GLY A 212 -4.02 3.80 1.70
C GLY A 212 -4.90 5.03 1.79
N VAL A 213 -6.10 4.91 1.22
CA VAL A 213 -7.04 6.03 1.04
C VAL A 213 -7.69 6.48 2.36
N GLY A 214 -7.83 5.58 3.35
CA GLY A 214 -8.42 5.91 4.65
C GLY A 214 -7.59 6.98 5.37
N VAL A 215 -6.30 6.72 5.59
CA VAL A 215 -5.40 7.70 6.23
C VAL A 215 -5.19 8.93 5.33
N ALA A 216 -5.17 8.77 4.00
CA ALA A 216 -5.01 9.89 3.10
C ALA A 216 -6.19 10.86 3.17
N SER A 217 -7.43 10.36 3.31
CA SER A 217 -8.63 11.19 3.50
C SER A 217 -8.52 12.04 4.77
N GLU A 218 -8.16 11.43 5.88
CA GLU A 218 -7.95 12.12 7.16
C GLU A 218 -6.80 13.13 7.07
N ARG A 219 -5.66 12.73 6.47
CA ARG A 219 -4.49 13.60 6.38
C ARG A 219 -4.70 14.82 5.51
N TYR A 220 -5.34 14.69 4.37
CA TYR A 220 -5.49 15.79 3.41
C TYR A 220 -6.76 16.61 3.64
N PHE A 221 -7.84 16.00 4.11
CA PHE A 221 -9.15 16.65 4.22
C PHE A 221 -9.75 16.62 5.62
N GLY A 222 -9.16 15.89 6.57
CA GLY A 222 -9.63 15.83 7.97
C GLY A 222 -10.98 15.15 8.13
N LYS A 223 -11.32 14.18 7.26
CA LYS A 223 -12.60 13.49 7.27
C LYS A 223 -12.49 12.03 6.86
N ASP A 224 -13.51 11.27 7.19
CA ASP A 224 -13.62 9.89 6.78
C ASP A 224 -13.64 9.76 5.25
N VAL A 225 -13.15 8.63 4.74
CA VAL A 225 -13.09 8.38 3.30
C VAL A 225 -14.47 8.36 2.64
N SER A 226 -15.50 7.93 3.37
CA SER A 226 -16.89 7.89 2.91
C SER A 226 -17.48 9.28 2.60
N ASP A 227 -16.92 10.33 3.20
CA ASP A 227 -17.39 11.71 3.08
C ASP A 227 -16.69 12.52 1.98
N LEU A 228 -15.79 11.87 1.20
CA LEU A 228 -15.06 12.54 0.15
C LEU A 228 -15.97 12.94 -1.03
N THR A 229 -15.84 14.19 -1.46
CA THR A 229 -16.49 14.68 -2.69
C THR A 229 -15.75 14.20 -3.94
N LEU A 230 -16.40 14.22 -5.11
CA LEU A 230 -15.77 13.88 -6.40
C LEU A 230 -14.45 14.64 -6.61
N SER A 231 -14.44 15.93 -6.30
CA SER A 231 -13.28 16.80 -6.44
C SER A 231 -12.10 16.33 -5.58
N GLU A 232 -12.38 15.94 -4.34
CA GLU A 232 -11.38 15.42 -3.38
C GLU A 232 -10.89 14.03 -3.79
N CYS A 233 -11.79 13.17 -4.26
CA CYS A 233 -11.44 11.88 -4.85
C CYS A 233 -10.42 12.02 -5.99
N ALA A 234 -10.64 12.99 -6.88
CA ALA A 234 -9.74 13.26 -7.98
C ALA A 234 -8.36 13.82 -7.52
N VAL A 235 -8.32 14.59 -6.42
CA VAL A 235 -7.05 15.05 -5.80
C VAL A 235 -6.25 13.86 -5.28
N LEU A 236 -6.88 12.93 -4.55
CA LEU A 236 -6.19 11.74 -4.03
C LEU A 236 -5.67 10.84 -5.16
N ALA A 237 -6.51 10.57 -6.17
CA ALA A 237 -6.11 9.78 -7.32
C ALA A 237 -4.96 10.42 -8.13
N ALA A 238 -4.86 11.75 -8.12
CA ALA A 238 -3.77 12.46 -8.79
C ALA A 238 -2.39 12.23 -8.13
N ILE A 239 -2.32 11.79 -6.88
CA ILE A 239 -1.05 11.61 -6.16
C ILE A 239 -0.26 10.37 -6.65
N THR A 240 -0.94 9.34 -7.14
CA THR A 240 -0.46 7.96 -7.32
C THR A 240 0.86 7.80 -8.06
N GLN A 241 1.02 8.42 -9.21
CA GLN A 241 2.17 8.21 -10.10
C GLN A 241 3.51 8.62 -9.46
N SER A 242 3.50 9.70 -8.70
CA SER A 242 4.68 10.25 -8.03
C SER A 242 4.25 11.03 -6.79
N PRO A 243 4.15 10.37 -5.63
CA PRO A 243 3.58 10.97 -4.42
C PRO A 243 4.29 12.23 -3.93
N SER A 244 5.58 12.37 -4.20
CA SER A 244 6.31 13.59 -3.85
C SER A 244 6.07 14.72 -4.86
N TYR A 245 6.01 14.41 -6.16
CA TYR A 245 5.86 15.40 -7.22
C TYR A 245 4.42 15.93 -7.34
N TYR A 246 3.44 15.06 -7.14
CA TYR A 246 2.00 15.40 -7.17
C TYR A 246 1.40 15.62 -5.78
N ASN A 247 2.22 15.92 -4.79
CA ASN A 247 1.75 16.20 -3.43
C ASN A 247 0.90 17.48 -3.41
N PRO A 248 -0.37 17.44 -2.97
CA PRO A 248 -1.25 18.60 -3.03
C PRO A 248 -0.88 19.71 -2.02
N ILE A 249 -0.06 19.39 -0.98
CA ILE A 249 0.42 20.37 -0.01
C ILE A 249 1.65 21.10 -0.53
N THR A 250 2.66 20.34 -1.02
CA THR A 250 3.95 20.90 -1.41
C THR A 250 3.98 21.35 -2.86
N HIS A 251 3.18 20.73 -3.72
CA HIS A 251 3.12 20.99 -5.18
C HIS A 251 1.66 21.03 -5.67
N PRO A 252 0.85 21.96 -5.16
CA PRO A 252 -0.58 22.04 -5.50
C PRO A 252 -0.84 22.20 -6.98
N ASP A 253 -0.02 22.96 -7.69
CA ASP A 253 -0.18 23.19 -9.14
C ASP A 253 0.02 21.90 -9.95
N HIS A 254 1.02 21.08 -9.61
CA HIS A 254 1.22 19.80 -10.28
C HIS A 254 0.07 18.83 -10.00
N ASN A 255 -0.41 18.79 -8.76
CA ASN A 255 -1.58 17.99 -8.42
C ASN A 255 -2.82 18.47 -9.17
N LYS A 256 -3.04 19.79 -9.27
CA LYS A 256 -4.16 20.40 -9.98
C LYS A 256 -4.17 20.02 -11.47
N GLU A 257 -3.02 20.08 -12.13
CA GLU A 257 -2.90 19.64 -13.53
C GLU A 257 -3.25 18.15 -13.67
N ARG A 258 -2.74 17.30 -12.78
CA ARG A 258 -3.01 15.87 -12.83
C ARG A 258 -4.45 15.53 -12.41
N ARG A 259 -5.02 16.23 -11.42
CA ARG A 259 -6.44 16.14 -11.06
C ARG A 259 -7.35 16.42 -12.26
N GLN A 260 -7.03 17.45 -13.05
CA GLN A 260 -7.74 17.74 -14.29
C GLN A 260 -7.73 16.55 -15.24
N LYS A 261 -6.58 15.86 -15.36
CA LYS A 261 -6.48 14.65 -16.17
C LYS A 261 -7.34 13.50 -15.61
N VAL A 262 -7.40 13.33 -14.28
CA VAL A 262 -8.29 12.34 -13.64
C VAL A 262 -9.73 12.61 -14.02
N LEU A 263 -10.21 13.84 -13.83
CA LEU A 263 -11.59 14.22 -14.16
C LEU A 263 -11.90 14.05 -15.64
N ASN A 264 -10.98 14.42 -16.53
CA ASN A 264 -11.14 14.20 -17.97
C ASN A 264 -11.31 12.71 -18.29
N ASN A 265 -10.44 11.86 -17.72
CA ASN A 265 -10.52 10.42 -17.93
C ASN A 265 -11.83 9.84 -17.40
N MET A 266 -12.29 10.29 -16.22
CA MET A 266 -13.57 9.84 -15.65
C MET A 266 -14.76 10.22 -16.55
N LEU A 267 -14.74 11.41 -17.15
CA LEU A 267 -15.75 11.86 -18.10
C LEU A 267 -15.69 11.05 -19.40
N ASP A 268 -14.49 10.91 -19.98
CA ASP A 268 -14.28 10.19 -21.25
C ASP A 268 -14.68 8.70 -21.15
N GLN A 269 -14.48 8.11 -19.96
CA GLN A 269 -14.83 6.73 -19.66
C GLN A 269 -16.29 6.56 -19.18
N GLY A 270 -17.03 7.66 -19.04
CA GLY A 270 -18.45 7.64 -18.67
C GLY A 270 -18.75 7.37 -17.20
N TYR A 271 -17.75 7.53 -16.31
CA TYR A 271 -17.93 7.40 -14.85
C TYR A 271 -18.65 8.59 -14.23
N ILE A 272 -18.54 9.76 -14.85
CA ILE A 272 -19.22 10.99 -14.41
C ILE A 272 -19.90 11.68 -15.60
N SER A 273 -20.95 12.41 -15.31
CA SER A 273 -21.65 13.26 -16.28
C SER A 273 -20.89 14.58 -16.51
N GLN A 274 -21.24 15.29 -17.61
CA GLN A 274 -20.68 16.62 -17.87
C GLN A 274 -20.97 17.61 -16.75
N THR A 275 -22.14 17.54 -16.11
CA THR A 275 -22.51 18.42 -15.00
C THR A 275 -21.62 18.17 -13.78
N GLU A 276 -21.41 16.91 -13.38
CA GLU A 276 -20.53 16.55 -12.27
C GLU A 276 -19.07 16.95 -12.54
N TYR A 277 -18.63 16.80 -13.79
CA TYR A 277 -17.32 17.25 -14.21
C TYR A 277 -17.17 18.77 -14.06
N ASP A 278 -18.13 19.57 -14.57
CA ASP A 278 -18.09 21.03 -14.52
C ASP A 278 -18.10 21.52 -13.07
N GLU A 279 -18.93 20.91 -12.22
CA GLU A 279 -18.98 21.19 -10.78
C GLU A 279 -17.65 20.88 -10.09
N ALA A 280 -17.08 19.70 -10.37
CA ALA A 280 -15.81 19.30 -9.79
C ALA A 280 -14.65 20.19 -10.25
N VAL A 281 -14.61 20.62 -11.51
CA VAL A 281 -13.58 21.52 -12.03
C VAL A 281 -13.69 22.92 -11.40
N ALA A 282 -14.90 23.42 -11.19
CA ALA A 282 -15.16 24.72 -10.57
C ALA A 282 -14.88 24.75 -9.06
N ASP A 283 -14.78 23.59 -8.42
CA ASP A 283 -14.59 23.48 -6.97
C ASP A 283 -13.16 23.91 -6.54
N ASN A 284 -13.08 24.80 -5.57
CA ASN A 284 -11.84 25.26 -4.93
C ASN A 284 -11.33 24.26 -3.89
N VAL A 285 -11.18 23.01 -4.28
CA VAL A 285 -10.82 21.89 -3.37
C VAL A 285 -9.51 22.10 -2.61
N TYR A 286 -8.57 22.84 -3.18
CA TYR A 286 -7.25 23.09 -2.56
C TYR A 286 -7.34 24.00 -1.32
N ASP A 287 -8.40 24.78 -1.17
CA ASP A 287 -8.63 25.61 0.03
C ASP A 287 -8.99 24.76 1.26
N ARG A 288 -9.41 23.51 1.06
CA ARG A 288 -9.76 22.55 2.11
C ARG A 288 -8.62 21.62 2.53
N ILE A 289 -7.49 21.69 1.83
CA ILE A 289 -6.34 20.81 2.13
C ILE A 289 -5.68 21.25 3.43
N GLN A 290 -5.53 20.31 4.35
CA GLN A 290 -4.85 20.54 5.62
C GLN A 290 -3.33 20.65 5.40
N VAL A 291 -2.82 21.87 5.48
CA VAL A 291 -1.40 22.16 5.32
C VAL A 291 -0.59 21.66 6.52
N VAL A 292 -1.14 21.81 7.73
CA VAL A 292 -0.53 21.37 8.99
C VAL A 292 -1.06 19.99 9.33
N ASN A 293 -0.16 19.07 9.66
CA ASN A 293 -0.57 17.79 10.22
C ASN A 293 -0.97 18.02 11.69
N VAL A 294 -2.25 18.05 11.98
CA VAL A 294 -2.78 18.29 13.34
C VAL A 294 -2.29 17.19 14.29
N GLU A 295 -2.17 15.96 13.81
CA GLU A 295 -1.68 14.82 14.60
C GLU A 295 -0.16 14.87 14.90
N SER A 296 0.63 15.60 14.10
CA SER A 296 2.08 15.70 14.33
C SER A 296 2.49 16.85 15.26
N GLN A 297 1.55 17.66 15.75
CA GLN A 297 1.84 18.71 16.75
C GLN A 297 1.91 18.16 18.18
N ASP A 298 1.26 17.06 18.44
CA ASP A 298 1.54 16.26 19.61
C ASP A 298 2.65 15.25 19.20
N GLU A 299 3.88 15.53 19.58
CA GLU A 299 4.90 14.47 19.65
C GLU A 299 4.19 13.27 20.28
N ASN A 300 4.23 12.09 19.64
CA ASN A 300 3.66 10.84 20.15
C ASN A 300 4.30 10.46 21.48
N ILE A 301 4.05 11.26 22.50
CA ILE A 301 4.33 10.92 23.88
C ILE A 301 3.10 10.17 24.36
N ASN A 302 3.11 8.86 24.17
CA ASN A 302 2.10 8.02 24.75
C ASN A 302 1.91 8.38 26.21
N SER A 303 0.68 8.40 26.69
CA SER A 303 0.45 8.52 28.11
C SER A 303 1.04 7.30 28.83
N TYR A 304 1.40 7.42 30.10
CA TYR A 304 1.82 6.27 30.89
C TYR A 304 0.82 5.12 30.86
N PHE A 305 -0.45 5.43 30.73
CA PHE A 305 -1.50 4.43 30.59
C PHE A 305 -1.32 3.61 29.30
N VAL A 306 -1.07 4.29 28.18
CA VAL A 306 -0.88 3.63 26.88
C VAL A 306 0.40 2.80 26.85
N ASP A 307 1.48 3.29 27.48
CA ASP A 307 2.74 2.55 27.57
C ASP A 307 2.56 1.25 28.39
N GLU A 308 1.97 1.35 29.57
CA GLU A 308 1.71 0.17 30.42
C GLU A 308 0.76 -0.82 29.75
N MET A 309 -0.32 -0.32 29.12
CA MET A 309 -1.26 -1.14 28.36
C MET A 309 -0.54 -1.89 27.21
N THR A 310 0.38 -1.21 26.52
CA THR A 310 1.18 -1.79 25.45
C THR A 310 2.01 -2.97 25.96
N ASP A 311 2.71 -2.78 27.07
CA ASP A 311 3.54 -3.82 27.68
C ASP A 311 2.71 -5.03 28.13
N GLN A 312 1.54 -4.80 28.73
CA GLN A 312 0.63 -5.86 29.12
C GLN A 312 0.10 -6.65 27.91
N ILE A 313 -0.30 -5.98 26.85
CA ILE A 313 -0.79 -6.62 25.61
C ILE A 313 0.30 -7.48 24.98
N VAL A 314 1.53 -6.96 24.89
CA VAL A 314 2.68 -7.70 24.35
C VAL A 314 2.93 -8.96 25.17
N GLN A 315 2.91 -8.84 26.51
CA GLN A 315 3.09 -9.99 27.40
C GLN A 315 1.96 -11.02 27.24
N ASP A 316 0.71 -10.58 27.19
CA ASP A 316 -0.44 -11.45 26.95
C ASP A 316 -0.35 -12.19 25.61
N MET A 317 0.09 -11.52 24.54
CA MET A 317 0.32 -12.17 23.26
C MET A 317 1.41 -13.24 23.31
N ILE A 318 2.47 -13.01 24.08
CA ILE A 318 3.52 -14.00 24.32
C ILE A 318 2.98 -15.19 25.12
N ASP A 319 2.34 -14.93 26.25
CA ASP A 319 1.95 -15.97 27.21
C ASP A 319 0.75 -16.79 26.74
N ARG A 320 -0.22 -16.17 26.05
CA ARG A 320 -1.49 -16.82 25.68
C ARG A 320 -1.54 -17.26 24.22
N LEU A 321 -0.90 -16.51 23.30
CA LEU A 321 -0.90 -16.82 21.88
C LEU A 321 0.39 -17.51 21.43
N GLY A 322 1.40 -17.60 22.31
CA GLY A 322 2.70 -18.21 21.99
C GLY A 322 3.52 -17.39 20.99
N TYR A 323 3.27 -16.09 20.88
CA TYR A 323 4.05 -15.21 20.01
C TYR A 323 5.44 -15.02 20.56
N THR A 324 6.42 -14.83 19.67
CA THR A 324 7.69 -14.22 20.07
C THR A 324 7.47 -12.73 20.35
N GLU A 325 8.33 -12.12 21.15
CA GLU A 325 8.27 -10.68 21.43
C GLU A 325 8.19 -9.84 20.15
N THR A 326 9.00 -10.15 19.14
CA THR A 326 8.96 -9.48 17.83
C THR A 326 7.62 -9.64 17.11
N GLN A 327 7.00 -10.83 17.19
CA GLN A 327 5.68 -11.06 16.60
C GLN A 327 4.59 -10.28 17.33
N ALA A 328 4.66 -10.22 18.65
CA ALA A 328 3.71 -9.46 19.47
C ALA A 328 3.78 -7.96 19.17
N TYR A 329 4.97 -7.36 19.14
CA TYR A 329 5.15 -5.97 18.75
C TYR A 329 4.70 -5.71 17.30
N LYS A 330 5.00 -6.63 16.38
CA LYS A 330 4.52 -6.50 15.00
C LYS A 330 3.00 -6.55 14.92
N ALA A 331 2.35 -7.46 15.63
CA ALA A 331 0.89 -7.54 15.68
C ALA A 331 0.28 -6.28 16.29
N LEU A 332 0.89 -5.76 17.36
CA LEU A 332 0.38 -4.57 18.04
C LEU A 332 0.55 -3.28 17.22
N TYR A 333 1.70 -3.07 16.58
CA TYR A 333 2.00 -1.82 15.88
C TYR A 333 1.71 -1.85 14.38
N GLN A 334 1.39 -3.02 13.81
CA GLN A 334 1.18 -3.20 12.38
C GLN A 334 -0.05 -4.05 12.05
N GLY A 335 -0.75 -4.57 13.08
CA GLY A 335 -1.85 -5.51 12.89
C GLY A 335 -3.22 -4.89 12.71
N GLY A 336 -3.36 -3.56 12.84
CA GLY A 336 -4.64 -2.88 12.68
C GLY A 336 -5.64 -3.25 13.78
N LEU A 337 -5.18 -3.37 15.01
CA LEU A 337 -6.04 -3.73 16.14
C LEU A 337 -6.89 -2.54 16.58
N THR A 338 -8.09 -2.81 17.06
CA THR A 338 -8.86 -1.86 17.86
C THR A 338 -8.82 -2.31 19.30
N ILE A 339 -8.27 -1.49 20.18
CA ILE A 339 -8.10 -1.80 21.60
C ILE A 339 -9.11 -0.96 22.38
N GLU A 340 -10.12 -1.59 22.93
CA GLU A 340 -11.03 -0.97 23.89
C GLU A 340 -10.39 -1.02 25.27
N SER A 341 -9.95 0.14 25.75
CA SER A 341 -9.29 0.24 27.05
C SER A 341 -10.26 0.70 28.15
N THR A 342 -9.80 0.59 29.37
CA THR A 342 -10.51 1.12 30.55
C THR A 342 -10.08 2.55 30.88
N GLN A 343 -9.36 3.23 30.01
CA GLN A 343 -8.91 4.60 30.21
C GLN A 343 -10.12 5.52 30.45
N ASP A 344 -10.10 6.23 31.56
CA ASP A 344 -11.10 7.24 31.86
C ASP A 344 -10.51 8.62 31.48
N PRO A 345 -11.09 9.32 30.50
CA PRO A 345 -10.52 10.56 30.00
C PRO A 345 -10.45 11.66 31.06
N ASP A 346 -11.37 11.69 32.01
CA ASP A 346 -11.35 12.70 33.09
C ASP A 346 -10.19 12.44 34.06
N ILE A 347 -9.92 11.17 34.36
CA ILE A 347 -8.80 10.77 35.19
C ILE A 347 -7.48 11.04 34.46
N GLN A 348 -7.41 10.73 33.15
CA GLN A 348 -6.23 10.96 32.34
C GLN A 348 -5.87 12.46 32.30
N ASN A 349 -6.84 13.31 32.03
CA ASN A 349 -6.62 14.76 31.99
C ASN A 349 -6.07 15.30 33.33
N ILE A 350 -6.60 14.84 34.47
CA ILE A 350 -6.08 15.21 35.79
C ILE A 350 -4.62 14.75 35.94
N CYS A 351 -4.28 13.56 35.48
CA CYS A 351 -2.92 13.05 35.55
C CYS A 351 -1.95 13.87 34.68
N ASP A 352 -2.36 14.26 33.50
CA ASP A 352 -1.57 15.04 32.54
C ASP A 352 -1.37 16.50 33.04
N GLU A 353 -2.40 17.11 33.61
CA GLU A 353 -2.30 18.43 34.24
C GLU A 353 -1.32 18.42 35.43
N GLU A 354 -1.38 17.43 36.31
CA GLU A 354 -0.47 17.30 37.45
C GLU A 354 0.99 17.05 36.99
N LYS A 355 1.20 16.32 35.88
CA LYS A 355 2.52 16.12 35.28
C LYS A 355 3.09 17.43 34.73
N ALA A 356 2.28 18.22 34.03
CA ALA A 356 2.68 19.53 33.52
C ALA A 356 3.08 20.50 34.62
N HIS A 357 2.36 20.51 35.76
CA HIS A 357 2.69 21.33 36.94
C HIS A 357 3.92 20.83 37.70
N GLY A 358 4.19 19.53 37.69
CA GLY A 358 5.37 18.91 38.29
C GLY A 358 6.66 19.21 37.54
N GLY A 359 6.58 19.27 36.21
CA GLY A 359 7.73 19.53 35.32
C GLY A 359 8.36 20.93 35.52
N ASN A 360 7.54 21.93 35.84
CA ASN A 360 8.02 23.31 36.04
C ASN A 360 8.76 23.55 37.34
N LYS A 361 8.76 22.61 38.29
CA LYS A 361 9.51 22.69 39.56
C LYS A 361 10.86 22.02 39.51
N GLY A 362 11.22 21.37 38.41
CA GLY A 362 12.42 20.54 38.30
C GLY A 362 13.54 21.09 37.42
N GLN A 363 13.47 22.33 36.91
CA GLN A 363 14.48 22.88 36.00
C GLN A 363 15.83 23.21 36.62
N ASP A 364 16.01 23.04 37.95
CA ASP A 364 17.29 23.36 38.64
C ASP A 364 18.17 22.14 38.93
N TYR A 365 17.85 20.93 38.47
CA TYR A 365 18.71 19.75 38.69
C TYR A 365 19.16 19.12 37.38
N THR A 366 20.44 19.28 37.12
CA THR A 366 21.19 18.67 36.03
C THR A 366 21.26 17.15 36.19
N GLY A 367 20.76 16.42 35.14
CA GLY A 367 21.23 15.09 34.85
C GLY A 367 20.30 13.93 35.22
N GLU A 368 20.56 12.86 34.58
CA GLU A 368 19.92 11.55 34.62
C GLU A 368 19.71 10.94 36.02
N GLN A 369 20.51 11.34 36.99
CA GLN A 369 20.38 10.90 38.37
C GLN A 369 19.20 11.53 39.14
N ALA A 370 18.75 12.72 38.73
CA ALA A 370 17.57 13.35 39.33
C ALA A 370 16.27 12.67 38.88
N ARG A 371 16.27 12.07 37.68
CA ARG A 371 15.12 11.32 37.13
C ARG A 371 14.84 10.05 37.95
N GLN A 372 15.87 9.30 38.35
CA GLN A 372 15.70 8.05 39.11
C GLN A 372 15.36 8.30 40.58
N GLY A 373 15.90 9.34 41.19
CA GLY A 373 15.66 9.65 42.61
C GLY A 373 14.30 10.28 42.93
N GLN A 374 13.72 11.07 42.00
CA GLN A 374 12.41 11.67 42.20
C GLN A 374 11.26 10.72 41.86
N LEU A 375 11.41 9.84 40.89
CA LEU A 375 10.45 8.77 40.61
C LEU A 375 10.23 7.87 41.83
N GLN A 376 11.29 7.54 42.59
CA GLN A 376 11.19 6.68 43.76
C GLN A 376 10.61 7.35 45.02
N SER A 377 10.83 8.64 45.26
CA SER A 377 10.47 9.24 46.55
C SER A 377 9.15 10.00 46.61
N HIS A 378 8.65 10.53 45.49
CA HIS A 378 7.40 11.29 45.44
C HIS A 378 6.21 10.52 44.84
N SER A 379 6.44 9.64 43.90
CA SER A 379 5.39 8.80 43.30
C SER A 379 4.86 7.77 44.33
N GLU A 380 5.74 7.14 45.13
CA GLU A 380 5.30 6.10 46.07
C GLU A 380 4.40 6.59 47.19
N LYS A 381 4.58 7.81 47.70
CA LYS A 381 3.79 8.31 48.84
C LYS A 381 2.47 8.98 48.43
N ARG A 382 2.37 9.58 47.26
CA ARG A 382 1.14 10.22 46.77
C ARG A 382 0.29 9.31 45.91
N LEU A 383 0.89 8.47 45.08
CA LEU A 383 0.21 7.43 44.33
C LEU A 383 -0.45 6.39 45.23
N LYS A 384 0.18 5.95 46.32
CA LYS A 384 -0.44 5.02 47.29
C LYS A 384 -1.75 5.55 47.94
N ARG A 385 -1.89 6.87 48.09
CA ARG A 385 -3.15 7.44 48.63
C ARG A 385 -4.25 7.70 47.56
N ARG A 386 -3.87 7.88 46.28
CA ARG A 386 -4.82 8.12 45.18
C ARG A 386 -5.09 6.86 44.36
N SER A 387 -4.13 5.97 44.19
CA SER A 387 -4.34 4.65 43.54
C SER A 387 -5.38 3.80 44.28
N ALA A 388 -5.46 3.93 45.61
CA ALA A 388 -6.54 3.29 46.38
C ALA A 388 -7.96 3.79 46.03
N LYS A 389 -8.09 5.02 45.50
CA LYS A 389 -9.37 5.56 45.00
C LYS A 389 -9.58 5.23 43.52
N ILE A 390 -8.55 5.22 42.74
CA ILE A 390 -8.55 4.87 41.30
C ILE A 390 -8.78 3.35 41.16
N SER A 391 -8.09 2.55 41.92
CA SER A 391 -8.25 1.10 42.01
C SER A 391 -9.69 0.67 42.32
N ARG A 392 -10.42 1.40 43.17
CA ARG A 392 -11.82 1.10 43.44
C ARG A 392 -12.78 1.36 42.30
N ARG A 393 -12.45 2.25 41.35
CA ARG A 393 -13.27 2.51 40.14
C ARG A 393 -12.86 1.62 38.96
N LEU A 394 -11.59 1.29 38.82
CA LEU A 394 -11.06 0.39 37.78
C LEU A 394 -11.53 -1.08 37.95
N HIS A 395 -12.04 -1.44 39.14
CA HIS A 395 -12.48 -2.80 39.45
C HIS A 395 -13.77 -3.25 38.74
N GLN A 396 -14.34 -2.48 37.80
CA GLN A 396 -15.65 -2.82 37.24
C GLN A 396 -15.72 -2.98 35.71
N SER A 397 -14.62 -2.84 34.96
CA SER A 397 -14.71 -2.91 33.51
C SER A 397 -13.67 -3.84 32.87
N PRO A 398 -14.06 -4.77 32.03
CA PRO A 398 -13.14 -5.66 31.31
C PRO A 398 -12.49 -4.96 30.12
N VAL A 399 -11.24 -5.31 29.82
CA VAL A 399 -10.57 -4.95 28.56
C VAL A 399 -11.04 -5.91 27.47
N HIS A 400 -11.56 -5.36 26.37
CA HIS A 400 -12.00 -6.12 25.22
C HIS A 400 -11.02 -5.90 24.06
N PHE A 401 -10.55 -7.00 23.48
CA PHE A 401 -9.80 -6.97 22.25
C PHE A 401 -10.74 -7.28 21.09
N PHE A 402 -10.88 -6.33 20.16
CA PHE A 402 -11.49 -6.58 18.88
C PHE A 402 -10.40 -6.64 17.83
N HIS A 403 -10.31 -7.74 17.15
CA HIS A 403 -9.60 -7.80 15.88
C HIS A 403 -10.48 -7.06 14.89
N ALA A 404 -9.97 -6.00 14.25
CA ALA A 404 -10.59 -5.49 13.05
C ALA A 404 -10.55 -6.65 12.07
N GLY A 405 -11.68 -7.36 12.01
CA GLY A 405 -11.78 -8.59 11.23
C GLY A 405 -11.47 -8.23 9.79
N ILE A 406 -10.44 -8.81 9.28
CA ILE A 406 -10.38 -9.11 7.86
C ILE A 406 -11.57 -10.02 7.64
N ASN A 407 -12.71 -9.45 7.25
CA ASN A 407 -13.83 -10.19 6.72
C ASN A 407 -13.44 -10.72 5.34
N GLY A 408 -12.37 -11.52 5.30
CA GLY A 408 -12.17 -12.44 4.23
C GLY A 408 -13.31 -13.43 4.32
N GLN A 409 -14.23 -13.35 3.37
CA GLN A 409 -15.23 -14.40 3.20
C GLN A 409 -14.48 -15.73 3.19
N ASP A 410 -14.75 -16.54 4.23
CA ASP A 410 -14.37 -17.93 4.28
C ASP A 410 -14.98 -18.65 3.06
N HIS A 411 -14.28 -18.64 1.96
CA HIS A 411 -14.48 -19.63 0.92
C HIS A 411 -13.71 -20.88 1.30
N LYS A 412 -14.43 -21.74 2.04
CA LYS A 412 -14.25 -23.19 2.07
C LYS A 412 -12.81 -23.69 2.15
N ARG A 413 -12.24 -23.72 3.34
CA ARG A 413 -11.42 -24.87 3.75
C ARG A 413 -12.12 -25.61 4.87
N LYS A 414 -12.66 -26.75 4.54
CA LYS A 414 -12.95 -27.81 5.51
C LYS A 414 -11.62 -28.35 6.00
N GLU A 415 -11.60 -28.50 7.33
CA GLU A 415 -10.68 -29.27 8.17
C GLU A 415 -9.63 -28.46 8.92
N GLY A 416 -9.90 -28.35 10.20
CA GLY A 416 -8.92 -28.30 11.26
C GLY A 416 -8.62 -26.93 11.83
N VAL A 417 -9.25 -26.71 12.93
CA VAL A 417 -8.97 -25.80 14.06
C VAL A 417 -9.96 -24.67 14.20
N ASP A 418 -11.01 -24.96 14.96
CA ASP A 418 -11.85 -23.98 15.64
C ASP A 418 -10.99 -23.15 16.62
N HIS A 419 -10.50 -22.00 16.15
CA HIS A 419 -9.86 -21.00 17.01
C HIS A 419 -10.70 -19.74 17.21
N ALA A 420 -11.92 -19.68 16.70
CA ALA A 420 -12.78 -18.51 16.82
C ALA A 420 -13.42 -18.32 18.20
N ASP A 421 -13.39 -19.32 19.08
CA ASP A 421 -14.09 -19.30 20.37
C ASP A 421 -13.18 -19.13 21.62
N GLN A 422 -11.90 -18.77 21.46
CA GLN A 422 -10.97 -18.64 22.58
C GLN A 422 -10.58 -17.21 22.99
N TYR A 423 -11.33 -16.20 22.58
CA TYR A 423 -11.11 -14.85 23.13
C TYR A 423 -11.72 -14.75 24.54
N ARG A 424 -10.91 -15.05 25.54
CA ARG A 424 -11.29 -14.93 26.93
C ARG A 424 -11.25 -13.46 27.36
N ARG A 425 -12.33 -13.02 28.01
CA ARG A 425 -12.32 -11.77 28.77
C ARG A 425 -11.29 -11.88 29.90
N ILE A 426 -10.36 -10.93 29.98
CA ILE A 426 -9.50 -10.79 31.14
C ILE A 426 -10.39 -10.38 32.31
N THR A 427 -10.48 -11.19 33.33
CA THR A 427 -11.30 -10.89 34.49
C THR A 427 -10.54 -10.06 35.50
N ILE A 428 -11.28 -9.29 36.30
CA ILE A 428 -10.76 -8.44 37.38
C ILE A 428 -9.81 -9.20 38.32
N GLN A 429 -10.02 -10.53 38.53
CA GLN A 429 -9.16 -11.33 39.39
C GLN A 429 -7.75 -11.56 38.82
N GLU A 430 -7.60 -11.57 37.49
CA GLU A 430 -6.30 -11.70 36.83
C GLU A 430 -5.53 -10.38 36.89
N PHE A 431 -6.24 -9.27 36.82
CA PHE A 431 -5.65 -7.94 37.00
C PHE A 431 -5.24 -7.67 38.46
N GLN A 432 -6.03 -8.09 39.42
CA GLN A 432 -5.71 -7.95 40.86
C GLN A 432 -4.46 -8.75 41.21
N ARG A 433 -4.27 -9.92 40.64
CA ARG A 433 -3.08 -10.76 40.85
C ARG A 433 -1.80 -10.07 40.38
N PHE A 434 -1.89 -9.34 39.29
CA PHE A 434 -0.77 -8.57 38.75
C PHE A 434 -0.41 -7.37 39.64
N VAL A 435 -1.40 -6.65 40.17
CA VAL A 435 -1.19 -5.53 41.09
C VAL A 435 -0.55 -6.01 42.41
N ASP A 436 -0.98 -7.17 42.89
CA ASP A 436 -0.47 -7.75 44.14
C ASP A 436 0.97 -8.31 43.97
N GLU A 437 1.34 -8.78 42.78
CA GLU A 437 2.69 -9.27 42.45
C GLU A 437 3.70 -8.11 42.23
N THR A 438 3.26 -6.94 41.78
CA THR A 438 4.12 -5.75 41.63
C THR A 438 4.36 -5.00 42.93
N GLU A 439 3.64 -5.28 44.01
CA GLU A 439 3.94 -4.76 45.34
C GLU A 439 5.12 -5.46 46.04
N CYS A 440 5.71 -6.49 45.46
CA CYS A 440 6.83 -7.27 46.01
C CYS A 440 8.22 -6.95 45.41
N PHE A 441 8.34 -5.90 44.59
CA PHE A 441 9.64 -5.45 44.11
C PHE A 441 9.90 -3.97 44.38
#